data_2c5e48607c4321a261769b2e85fa9115
#
_entry.id   2c5e48607c4321a261769b2e85fa9115
#
_cell.length_a   1.000
_cell.length_b   1.000
_cell.length_c   1.000
_cell.angle_alpha   90.00
_cell.angle_beta   90.00
_cell.angle_gamma   90.00
#
_symmetry.space_group_name_H-M   'P 1'
#
loop_
_entity.id
_entity.type
_entity.pdbx_description
1 polymer ?
#
loop_
_entity_poly.entity_id
_entity_poly.type
_entity_poly.pdbx_seq_one_letter_code
_entity_poly.pdbx_strand_id
1 'polypeptide(L)'
;MKKILNWFKESNRYKHLIGGIAIGMCALSWYNAIYASAGVGLAMEYKDKAHGGDFDIIDAGLTFIGGIIGQSIFQLTLYIVSL
;
A
#
# COMPACT_ATOMS: atom_id res chain seq x y z
N MET A 1 -18.50 8.08 -10.52
CA MET A 1 -17.22 8.69 -10.16
C MET A 1 -17.19 9.18 -8.71
N LYS A 2 -18.19 9.96 -8.28
CA LYS A 2 -18.25 10.45 -6.89
C LYS A 2 -18.27 9.32 -5.85
N LYS A 3 -18.97 8.21 -6.15
CA LYS A 3 -19.04 7.08 -5.23
C LYS A 3 -17.66 6.45 -5.02
N ILE A 4 -16.87 6.33 -6.08
CA ILE A 4 -15.52 5.76 -6.00
C ILE A 4 -14.61 6.69 -5.22
N LEU A 5 -14.67 8.00 -5.49
CA LEU A 5 -13.87 8.97 -4.77
C LEU A 5 -14.22 9.01 -3.29
N ASN A 6 -15.52 8.95 -2.96
CA ASN A 6 -15.96 8.92 -1.57
C ASN A 6 -15.48 7.65 -0.87
N TRP A 7 -15.52 6.50 -1.58
CA TRP A 7 -15.04 5.23 -1.03
C TRP A 7 -13.55 5.31 -0.67
N PHE A 8 -12.74 5.90 -1.57
CA PHE A 8 -11.32 6.07 -1.32
C PHE A 8 -11.01 7.06 -0.19
N LYS A 9 -11.90 8.04 0.03
CA LYS A 9 -11.71 9.00 1.11
C LYS A 9 -12.09 8.44 2.47
N GLU A 10 -12.93 7.40 2.52
CA GLU A 10 -13.28 6.76 3.78
C GLU A 10 -12.05 6.13 4.41
N SER A 11 -11.89 6.31 5.71
CA SER A 11 -10.79 5.72 6.48
C SER A 11 -9.39 6.01 5.89
N ASN A 12 -9.28 7.07 5.08
CA ASN A 12 -8.02 7.46 4.43
C ASN A 12 -7.48 6.36 3.49
N ARG A 13 -8.37 5.64 2.81
CA ARG A 13 -7.98 4.53 1.92
C ARG A 13 -6.98 4.95 0.86
N TYR A 14 -7.16 6.14 0.28
CA TYR A 14 -6.24 6.64 -0.74
C TYR A 14 -4.82 6.83 -0.18
N LYS A 15 -4.70 7.23 1.08
CA LYS A 15 -3.38 7.38 1.73
C LYS A 15 -2.71 6.03 1.91
N HIS A 16 -3.46 4.99 2.26
CA HIS A 16 -2.93 3.64 2.39
C HIS A 16 -2.44 3.11 1.05
N LEU A 17 -3.19 3.35 -0.02
CA LEU A 17 -2.79 2.93 -1.35
C LEU A 17 -1.51 3.64 -1.79
N ILE A 18 -1.47 4.97 -1.64
CA ILE A 18 -0.29 5.76 -2.01
C ILE A 18 0.93 5.34 -1.18
N GLY A 19 0.73 5.15 0.12
CA GLY A 19 1.81 4.68 1.00
C GLY A 19 2.33 3.32 0.57
N GLY A 20 1.42 2.41 0.18
CA GLY A 20 1.81 1.10 -0.32
C GLY A 20 2.62 1.19 -1.61
N ILE A 21 2.21 2.04 -2.54
CA ILE A 21 2.95 2.25 -3.79
C ILE A 21 4.37 2.74 -3.48
N ALA A 22 4.51 3.70 -2.57
CA ALA A 22 5.83 4.21 -2.18
C ALA A 22 6.70 3.10 -1.59
N ILE A 23 6.13 2.26 -0.73
CA ILE A 23 6.85 1.12 -0.14
C ILE A 23 7.31 0.17 -1.24
N GLY A 24 6.43 -0.17 -2.17
CA GLY A 24 6.76 -1.07 -3.27
C GLY A 24 7.85 -0.52 -4.18
N MET A 25 7.82 0.77 -4.45
CA MET A 25 8.84 1.41 -5.30
C MET A 25 10.20 1.47 -4.61
N CYS A 26 10.23 1.55 -3.29
CA CYS A 26 11.49 1.59 -2.53
C CYS A 26 12.05 0.21 -2.23
N ALA A 27 11.26 -0.84 -2.41
CA ALA A 27 11.72 -2.20 -2.14
C ALA A 27 12.60 -2.70 -3.29
N LEU A 28 13.62 -3.48 -2.95
CA LEU A 28 14.58 -3.97 -3.94
C LEU A 28 14.12 -5.27 -4.62
N SER A 29 13.09 -5.94 -4.11
CA SER A 29 12.60 -7.19 -4.67
C SER A 29 11.13 -7.37 -4.35
N TRP A 30 10.49 -8.30 -5.06
CA TRP A 30 9.09 -8.67 -4.79
C TRP A 30 8.89 -9.15 -3.36
N TYR A 31 9.82 -9.96 -2.87
CA TYR A 31 9.73 -10.47 -1.50
C TYR A 31 9.71 -9.33 -0.48
N ASN A 32 10.62 -8.37 -0.63
CA ASN A 32 10.70 -7.23 0.27
C ASN A 32 9.46 -6.34 0.15
N ALA A 33 8.94 -6.14 -1.06
CA ALA A 33 7.76 -5.32 -1.29
C ALA A 33 6.53 -5.94 -0.62
N ILE A 34 6.32 -7.23 -0.80
CA ILE A 34 5.17 -7.94 -0.22
C ILE A 34 5.28 -7.94 1.30
N TYR A 35 6.43 -8.30 1.82
CA TYR A 35 6.64 -8.35 3.26
C TYR A 35 6.45 -6.97 3.91
N ALA A 36 7.08 -5.95 3.36
CA ALA A 36 7.04 -4.61 3.92
C ALA A 36 5.63 -4.02 3.84
N SER A 37 4.95 -4.13 2.69
CA SER A 37 3.63 -3.55 2.53
C SER A 37 2.60 -4.25 3.40
N ALA A 38 2.67 -5.58 3.51
CA ALA A 38 1.78 -6.32 4.40
C ALA A 38 2.03 -5.95 5.87
N GLY A 39 3.30 -5.90 6.28
CA GLY A 39 3.66 -5.55 7.65
C GLY A 39 3.26 -4.15 8.03
N VAL A 40 3.55 -3.17 7.17
CA VAL A 40 3.19 -1.77 7.44
C VAL A 40 1.67 -1.61 7.44
N GLY A 41 0.97 -2.23 6.49
CA GLY A 41 -0.49 -2.15 6.45
C GLY A 41 -1.13 -2.66 7.73
N LEU A 42 -0.69 -3.82 8.21
CA LEU A 42 -1.21 -4.37 9.47
C LEU A 42 -0.81 -3.51 10.66
N ALA A 43 0.42 -3.03 10.72
CA ALA A 43 0.89 -2.20 11.82
C ALA A 43 0.09 -0.91 11.93
N MET A 44 -0.22 -0.28 10.79
CA MET A 44 -1.03 0.93 10.78
C MET A 44 -2.43 0.69 11.32
N GLU A 45 -3.05 -0.46 10.97
CA GLU A 45 -4.38 -0.80 11.44
C GLU A 45 -4.37 -1.12 12.94
N TYR A 46 -3.36 -1.81 13.44
CA TYR A 46 -3.23 -2.05 14.87
C TYR A 46 -3.02 -0.76 15.65
N LYS A 47 -2.23 0.15 15.09
CA LYS A 47 -2.03 1.47 15.69
C LYS A 47 -3.34 2.23 15.78
N ASP A 48 -4.12 2.28 14.70
CA ASP A 48 -5.40 2.97 14.68
C ASP A 48 -6.36 2.38 15.70
N LYS A 49 -6.40 1.05 15.79
CA LYS A 49 -7.23 0.38 16.78
C LYS A 49 -6.81 0.73 18.21
N ALA A 50 -5.52 0.79 18.47
CA ALA A 50 -4.98 1.11 19.79
C ALA A 50 -5.31 2.55 20.22
N HIS A 51 -5.49 3.44 19.27
CA HIS A 51 -5.80 4.86 19.51
C HIS A 51 -7.29 5.17 19.38
N GLY A 52 -8.15 4.16 19.49
CA GLY A 52 -9.59 4.36 19.49
C GLY A 52 -10.26 4.28 18.13
N GLY A 53 -9.50 4.00 17.07
CA GLY A 53 -10.06 3.76 15.74
C GLY A 53 -10.45 2.31 15.56
N ASP A 54 -11.05 2.02 14.40
CA ASP A 54 -11.45 0.67 14.04
C ASP A 54 -10.37 0.01 13.18
N PHE A 55 -10.19 -1.30 13.37
CA PHE A 55 -9.33 -2.10 12.50
C PHE A 55 -10.04 -2.28 11.15
N ASP A 56 -9.48 -1.73 10.09
CA ASP A 56 -10.05 -1.80 8.76
C ASP A 56 -9.15 -2.62 7.86
N ILE A 57 -9.55 -3.87 7.60
CA ILE A 57 -8.77 -4.78 6.76
C ILE A 57 -8.67 -4.28 5.32
N ILE A 58 -9.64 -3.47 4.87
CA ILE A 58 -9.60 -2.88 3.54
C ILE A 58 -8.41 -1.93 3.41
N ASP A 59 -8.17 -1.11 4.44
CA ASP A 59 -7.02 -0.20 4.44
C ASP A 59 -5.71 -0.97 4.39
N ALA A 60 -5.58 -2.02 5.18
CA ALA A 60 -4.39 -2.89 5.14
C ALA A 60 -4.24 -3.54 3.77
N GLY A 61 -5.34 -4.01 3.19
CA GLY A 61 -5.35 -4.58 1.85
C GLY A 61 -4.92 -3.61 0.77
N LEU A 62 -5.33 -2.34 0.88
CA LEU A 62 -4.93 -1.31 -0.08
C LEU A 62 -3.44 -1.01 0.01
N THR A 63 -2.86 -1.00 1.20
CA THR A 63 -1.42 -0.84 1.37
C THR A 63 -0.67 -2.00 0.70
N PHE A 64 -1.16 -3.22 0.87
CA PHE A 64 -0.58 -4.40 0.24
C PHE A 64 -0.66 -4.33 -1.29
N ILE A 65 -1.83 -3.99 -1.83
CA ILE A 65 -2.03 -3.83 -3.27
C ILE A 65 -1.13 -2.73 -3.81
N GLY A 66 -1.03 -1.61 -3.08
CA GLY A 66 -0.11 -0.54 -3.44
C GLY A 66 1.33 -1.02 -3.53
N GLY A 67 1.74 -1.88 -2.60
CA GLY A 67 3.08 -2.48 -2.63
C GLY A 67 3.34 -3.27 -3.90
N ILE A 68 2.35 -4.04 -4.34
CA ILE A 68 2.45 -4.80 -5.60
C ILE A 68 2.56 -3.85 -6.79
N ILE A 69 1.72 -2.81 -6.83
CA ILE A 69 1.76 -1.82 -7.91
C ILE A 69 3.12 -1.11 -7.93
N GLY A 70 3.59 -0.63 -6.79
CA GLY A 70 4.87 0.06 -6.69
C GLY A 70 6.04 -0.81 -7.12
N GLN A 71 6.06 -2.06 -6.70
CA GLN A 71 7.11 -2.98 -7.11
C GLN A 71 7.05 -3.28 -8.61
N SER A 72 5.84 -3.37 -9.17
CA SER A 72 5.68 -3.53 -10.62
C SER A 72 6.32 -2.38 -11.38
N ILE A 73 6.10 -1.14 -10.91
CA ILE A 73 6.71 0.04 -11.51
C ILE A 73 8.23 -0.02 -11.40
N PHE A 74 8.75 -0.39 -10.23
CA PHE A 74 10.19 -0.50 -10.00
C PHE A 74 10.82 -1.55 -10.93
N GLN A 75 10.22 -2.74 -11.01
CA GLN A 75 10.74 -3.82 -11.86
C GLN A 75 10.68 -3.46 -13.34
N LEU A 76 9.59 -2.81 -13.77
CA LEU A 76 9.47 -2.35 -15.14
C LEU A 76 10.54 -1.31 -15.46
N THR A 77 10.80 -0.39 -14.54
CA THR A 77 11.84 0.63 -14.71
C THR A 77 13.22 -0.02 -14.86
N LEU A 78 13.52 -1.01 -14.00
CA LEU A 78 14.79 -1.74 -14.09
C LEU A 78 14.92 -2.44 -15.44
N TYR A 79 13.84 -3.05 -15.91
CA TYR A 79 13.83 -3.73 -17.21
C TYR A 79 14.14 -2.75 -18.36
N ILE A 80 13.47 -1.59 -18.34
CA ILE A 80 13.68 -0.58 -19.39
C ILE A 80 15.10 -0.04 -19.34
N VAL A 81 15.62 0.23 -18.15
CA VAL A 81 16.98 0.77 -17.99
C VAL A 81 18.03 -0.25 -18.44
N SER A 82 17.75 -1.54 -18.27
CA SER A 82 18.70 -2.60 -18.67
C SER A 82 18.69 -2.88 -20.17
N LEU A 83 17.73 -2.35 -20.91
CA LEU A 83 17.72 -2.48 -22.37
C LEU A 83 18.80 -1.60 -23.00
#